data_2e58b98b6fef778ca2b4d8ed4ab4fab1
#
_entry.id   2e58b98b6fef778ca2b4d8ed4ab4fab1
#
_cell.length_a   1.000
_cell.length_b   1.000
_cell.length_c   1.000
_cell.angle_alpha   90.00
_cell.angle_beta   90.00
_cell.angle_gamma   90.00
#
_symmetry.space_group_name_H-M   'P 1'
#
loop_
_entity.id
_entity.type
_entity.pdbx_description
1 polymer ?
#
loop_
_entity_poly.entity_id
_entity_poly.type
_entity_poly.pdbx_seq_one_letter_code
_entity_poly.pdbx_strand_id
1 'polypeptide(L)'
;PAASAEPHLRQVIAQVEQCTKPVVAAIHKVAMGGGLELALGCHFRVAAPGAQLALPEVNLGILPGAGGTQRLPRTIGAAPALDMMVSGKPVKSEAAPAGLIDELVAGDLLEGALAFAARAVTEGRTLRRLRDETVTVEGEAAAFIAAAKARVAKESRGFPAPPKIVECVEAAITLPFDEGLKAERERFEQLVVSTESKAMRHAFFAERAASKIVDVPDGTPTRDVKRVAIIGAGTMGGGIAMAFANAGFPVTLVET
;
A
#
# COMPACT_ATOMS: atom_id res chain seq x y z
N PRO A 1 18.44 10.72 1.29
CA PRO A 1 18.66 12.10 0.81
C PRO A 1 17.45 12.63 0.03
N ALA A 2 16.84 11.82 -0.85
CA ALA A 2 15.69 12.26 -1.66
C ALA A 2 14.42 12.56 -0.83
N ALA A 3 14.25 11.92 0.31
CA ALA A 3 13.08 12.14 1.18
C ALA A 3 13.11 13.48 1.94
N SER A 4 14.23 14.19 1.92
CA SER A 4 14.40 15.51 2.54
C SER A 4 14.53 16.67 1.53
N ALA A 5 14.45 16.37 0.23
CA ALA A 5 14.46 17.42 -0.81
C ALA A 5 13.12 18.17 -0.82
N GLU A 6 13.18 19.48 -0.98
CA GLU A 6 11.98 20.30 -1.15
C GLU A 6 11.65 20.53 -2.64
N PRO A 7 10.36 20.53 -3.02
CA PRO A 7 9.22 20.20 -2.16
C PRO A 7 9.15 18.69 -1.86
N HIS A 8 8.99 18.33 -0.60
CA HIS A 8 8.78 16.93 -0.23
C HIS A 8 7.32 16.50 -0.49
N LEU A 9 7.08 15.18 -0.59
CA LEU A 9 5.78 14.62 -1.00
C LEU A 9 4.58 15.20 -0.21
N ARG A 10 4.70 15.42 1.10
CA ARG A 10 3.62 15.99 1.91
C ARG A 10 3.24 17.41 1.49
N GLN A 11 4.22 18.23 1.10
CA GLN A 11 3.96 19.59 0.60
C GLN A 11 3.24 19.53 -0.74
N VAL A 12 3.65 18.61 -1.62
CA VAL A 12 2.96 18.38 -2.91
C VAL A 12 1.51 17.94 -2.68
N ILE A 13 1.29 16.96 -1.80
CA ILE A 13 -0.07 16.50 -1.46
C ILE A 13 -0.92 17.63 -0.90
N ALA A 14 -0.37 18.46 -0.01
CA ALA A 14 -1.09 19.60 0.56
C ALA A 14 -1.47 20.64 -0.52
N GLN A 15 -0.58 20.90 -1.48
CA GLN A 15 -0.87 21.79 -2.62
C GLN A 15 -1.97 21.24 -3.52
N VAL A 16 -1.93 19.93 -3.82
CA VAL A 16 -2.95 19.25 -4.60
C VAL A 16 -4.31 19.31 -3.90
N GLU A 17 -4.35 19.00 -2.60
CA GLU A 17 -5.57 19.02 -1.80
C GLU A 17 -6.20 20.41 -1.66
N GLN A 18 -5.38 21.47 -1.66
CA GLN A 18 -5.82 22.86 -1.57
C GLN A 18 -6.19 23.49 -2.93
N CYS A 19 -5.99 22.76 -4.03
CA CYS A 19 -6.32 23.28 -5.36
C CYS A 19 -7.82 23.63 -5.41
N THR A 20 -8.13 24.78 -6.00
CA THR A 20 -9.50 25.27 -6.18
C THR A 20 -10.19 24.73 -7.42
N LYS A 21 -9.47 23.97 -8.23
CA LYS A 21 -9.98 23.24 -9.42
C LYS A 21 -10.01 21.76 -9.12
N PRO A 22 -10.93 20.97 -9.72
CA PRO A 22 -10.93 19.52 -9.59
C PRO A 22 -9.58 18.92 -9.99
N VAL A 23 -8.99 18.17 -9.09
CA VAL A 23 -7.82 17.35 -9.35
C VAL A 23 -8.25 15.90 -9.28
N VAL A 24 -8.07 15.18 -10.39
CA VAL A 24 -8.46 13.77 -10.55
C VAL A 24 -7.21 12.91 -10.65
N ALA A 25 -7.03 11.96 -9.74
CA ALA A 25 -6.01 10.94 -9.89
C ALA A 25 -6.49 9.88 -10.88
N ALA A 26 -5.76 9.69 -11.99
CA ALA A 26 -6.00 8.64 -12.97
C ALA A 26 -5.03 7.48 -12.70
N ILE A 27 -5.52 6.42 -12.05
CA ILE A 27 -4.68 5.34 -11.55
C ILE A 27 -4.55 4.23 -12.60
N HIS A 28 -3.34 4.06 -13.13
CA HIS A 28 -2.98 3.03 -14.09
C HIS A 28 -2.06 1.99 -13.45
N LYS A 29 -2.41 0.72 -13.50
CA LYS A 29 -1.65 -0.44 -12.98
C LYS A 29 -1.43 -0.41 -11.46
N VAL A 30 -0.68 0.55 -10.91
CA VAL A 30 -0.23 0.51 -9.51
C VAL A 30 -0.26 1.90 -8.89
N ALA A 31 -0.95 2.02 -7.74
CA ALA A 31 -0.80 3.14 -6.82
C ALA A 31 -0.49 2.57 -5.43
N MET A 32 0.78 2.60 -5.03
CA MET A 32 1.25 2.02 -3.77
C MET A 32 2.08 3.02 -2.98
N GLY A 33 1.99 2.98 -1.65
CA GLY A 33 2.72 3.86 -0.76
C GLY A 33 2.47 5.33 -1.09
N GLY A 34 3.54 6.10 -1.24
CA GLY A 34 3.44 7.52 -1.59
C GLY A 34 2.61 7.82 -2.85
N GLY A 35 2.51 6.88 -3.80
CA GLY A 35 1.64 7.03 -4.97
C GLY A 35 0.16 7.00 -4.61
N LEU A 36 -0.26 6.11 -3.68
CA LEU A 36 -1.62 6.11 -3.16
C LEU A 36 -1.86 7.31 -2.23
N GLU A 37 -0.87 7.71 -1.43
CA GLU A 37 -0.97 8.90 -0.59
C GLU A 37 -1.19 10.17 -1.41
N LEU A 38 -0.52 10.31 -2.57
CA LEU A 38 -0.77 11.41 -3.52
C LEU A 38 -2.18 11.32 -4.11
N ALA A 39 -2.62 10.14 -4.52
CA ALA A 39 -3.98 9.94 -5.03
C ALA A 39 -5.06 10.28 -3.98
N LEU A 40 -4.81 9.98 -2.71
CA LEU A 40 -5.68 10.38 -1.59
C LEU A 40 -5.68 11.89 -1.34
N GLY A 41 -4.64 12.61 -1.76
CA GLY A 41 -4.62 14.07 -1.76
C GLY A 41 -5.41 14.71 -2.89
N CYS A 42 -5.75 13.97 -3.95
CA CYS A 42 -6.61 14.44 -5.03
C CYS A 42 -8.08 14.48 -4.59
N HIS A 43 -8.88 15.35 -5.22
CA HIS A 43 -10.31 15.45 -4.93
C HIS A 43 -11.07 14.20 -5.36
N PHE A 44 -10.67 13.63 -6.50
CA PHE A 44 -11.28 12.44 -7.09
C PHE A 44 -10.22 11.43 -7.53
N ARG A 45 -10.62 10.18 -7.63
CA ARG A 45 -9.78 9.03 -8.04
C ARG A 45 -10.53 8.17 -9.02
N VAL A 46 -10.03 8.07 -10.25
CA VAL A 46 -10.51 7.09 -11.23
C VAL A 46 -9.41 6.06 -11.48
N ALA A 47 -9.79 4.83 -11.77
CA ALA A 47 -8.82 3.75 -11.96
C ALA A 47 -9.15 2.88 -13.16
N ALA A 48 -8.11 2.39 -13.83
CA ALA A 48 -8.26 1.32 -14.80
C ALA A 48 -8.63 0.00 -14.09
N PRO A 49 -9.38 -0.91 -14.73
CA PRO A 49 -9.59 -2.25 -14.21
C PRO A 49 -8.26 -2.98 -13.98
N GLY A 50 -8.18 -3.74 -12.87
CA GLY A 50 -6.98 -4.47 -12.47
C GLY A 50 -5.89 -3.62 -11.82
N ALA A 51 -6.07 -2.32 -11.67
CA ALA A 51 -5.13 -1.47 -10.95
C ALA A 51 -5.03 -1.91 -9.48
N GLN A 52 -3.80 -1.90 -8.95
CA GLN A 52 -3.50 -2.33 -7.58
C GLN A 52 -3.25 -1.13 -6.68
N LEU A 53 -3.92 -1.13 -5.52
CA LEU A 53 -3.88 -0.06 -4.55
C LEU A 53 -3.42 -0.62 -3.20
N ALA A 54 -2.40 0.00 -2.58
CA ALA A 54 -1.90 -0.43 -1.27
C ALA A 54 -1.17 0.68 -0.53
N LEU A 55 -1.10 0.54 0.78
CA LEU A 55 -0.12 1.22 1.64
C LEU A 55 0.79 0.14 2.27
N PRO A 56 1.81 -0.35 1.53
CA PRO A 56 2.60 -1.52 1.91
C PRO A 56 3.81 -1.20 2.79
N GLU A 57 3.88 -0.01 3.37
CA GLU A 57 5.00 0.51 4.16
C GLU A 57 5.37 -0.40 5.33
N VAL A 58 4.40 -1.11 5.90
CA VAL A 58 4.61 -2.10 6.97
C VAL A 58 5.62 -3.17 6.59
N ASN A 59 5.69 -3.56 5.30
CA ASN A 59 6.65 -4.53 4.78
C ASN A 59 8.09 -3.99 4.75
N LEU A 60 8.28 -2.70 4.99
CA LEU A 60 9.57 -2.03 5.15
C LEU A 60 9.85 -1.64 6.60
N GLY A 61 9.00 -2.09 7.55
CA GLY A 61 9.10 -1.77 8.96
C GLY A 61 8.82 -0.29 9.27
N ILE A 62 8.07 0.39 8.40
CA ILE A 62 7.62 1.78 8.58
C ILE A 62 6.09 1.86 8.43
N LEU A 63 5.54 3.02 8.59
CA LEU A 63 4.14 3.34 8.34
C LEU A 63 4.00 4.32 7.16
N PRO A 64 2.82 4.50 6.55
CA PRO A 64 2.56 5.56 5.58
C PRO A 64 2.86 6.93 6.17
N GLY A 65 3.79 7.68 5.58
CA GLY A 65 4.37 8.88 6.20
C GLY A 65 4.07 10.19 5.48
N ALA A 66 3.17 10.17 4.49
CA ALA A 66 2.75 11.37 3.76
C ALA A 66 1.25 11.68 3.93
N GLY A 67 0.67 11.24 5.05
CA GLY A 67 -0.73 11.47 5.41
C GLY A 67 -1.65 10.30 5.09
N GLY A 68 -1.10 9.16 4.68
CA GLY A 68 -1.88 7.96 4.37
C GLY A 68 -2.66 7.42 5.56
N THR A 69 -2.05 7.42 6.75
CA THR A 69 -2.71 6.97 7.99
C THR A 69 -3.85 7.91 8.41
N GLN A 70 -3.87 9.13 7.90
CA GLN A 70 -4.89 10.12 8.21
C GLN A 70 -5.98 10.19 7.13
N ARG A 71 -5.61 10.06 5.85
CA ARG A 71 -6.57 10.17 4.74
C ARG A 71 -7.30 8.87 4.45
N LEU A 72 -6.60 7.72 4.51
CA LEU A 72 -7.24 6.45 4.18
C LEU A 72 -8.42 6.11 5.11
N PRO A 73 -8.31 6.26 6.46
CA PRO A 73 -9.46 6.04 7.34
C PRO A 73 -10.63 7.01 7.09
N ARG A 74 -10.35 8.25 6.66
CA ARG A 74 -11.39 9.23 6.29
C ARG A 74 -12.06 8.91 4.95
N THR A 75 -11.41 8.04 4.16
CA THR A 75 -11.92 7.65 2.84
C THR A 75 -12.81 6.42 2.92
N ILE A 76 -12.34 5.39 3.62
CA ILE A 76 -12.96 4.05 3.60
C ILE A 76 -13.39 3.54 4.99
N GLY A 77 -13.24 4.37 6.03
CA GLY A 77 -13.51 3.98 7.41
C GLY A 77 -12.29 3.37 8.12
N ALA A 78 -12.35 3.31 9.45
CA ALA A 78 -11.23 2.91 10.30
C ALA A 78 -10.80 1.44 10.11
N ALA A 79 -11.76 0.52 10.09
CA ALA A 79 -11.47 -0.91 10.05
C ALA A 79 -10.79 -1.34 8.73
N PRO A 80 -11.35 -1.09 7.53
CA PRO A 80 -10.70 -1.49 6.28
C PRO A 80 -9.39 -0.73 6.04
N ALA A 81 -9.28 0.53 6.49
CA ALA A 81 -8.04 1.28 6.39
C ALA A 81 -6.93 0.66 7.24
N LEU A 82 -7.24 0.29 8.50
CA LEU A 82 -6.30 -0.38 9.37
C LEU A 82 -5.82 -1.71 8.76
N ASP A 83 -6.76 -2.51 8.26
CA ASP A 83 -6.43 -3.81 7.65
C ASP A 83 -5.54 -3.69 6.42
N MET A 84 -5.80 -2.72 5.55
CA MET A 84 -4.93 -2.44 4.40
C MET A 84 -3.51 -2.04 4.82
N MET A 85 -3.37 -1.16 5.80
CA MET A 85 -2.07 -0.66 6.26
C MET A 85 -1.28 -1.70 7.06
N VAL A 86 -1.94 -2.49 7.91
CA VAL A 86 -1.27 -3.51 8.74
C VAL A 86 -0.90 -4.74 7.93
N SER A 87 -1.72 -5.13 6.95
CA SER A 87 -1.39 -6.25 6.07
C SER A 87 -0.39 -5.86 4.98
N GLY A 88 -0.39 -4.61 4.54
CA GLY A 88 0.37 -4.14 3.38
C GLY A 88 -0.01 -4.81 2.06
N LYS A 89 -1.13 -5.56 2.03
CA LYS A 89 -1.58 -6.29 0.84
C LYS A 89 -2.30 -5.36 -0.14
N PRO A 90 -2.02 -5.51 -1.45
CA PRO A 90 -2.75 -4.76 -2.45
C PRO A 90 -4.18 -5.25 -2.62
N VAL A 91 -5.08 -4.32 -2.91
CA VAL A 91 -6.43 -4.60 -3.39
C VAL A 91 -6.53 -4.18 -4.85
N LYS A 92 -7.29 -4.93 -5.66
CA LYS A 92 -7.59 -4.54 -7.03
C LYS A 92 -8.64 -3.44 -7.05
N SER A 93 -8.58 -2.59 -8.07
CA SER A 93 -9.52 -1.48 -8.23
C SER A 93 -10.99 -1.91 -8.21
N GLU A 94 -11.31 -3.09 -8.78
CA GLU A 94 -12.68 -3.65 -8.80
C GLU A 94 -13.15 -4.15 -7.42
N ALA A 95 -12.20 -4.49 -6.55
CA ALA A 95 -12.46 -4.94 -5.18
C ALA A 95 -12.11 -3.88 -4.14
N ALA A 96 -11.85 -2.65 -4.58
CA ALA A 96 -11.51 -1.55 -3.68
C ALA A 96 -12.69 -1.25 -2.73
N PRO A 97 -12.43 -0.98 -1.45
CA PRO A 97 -13.47 -0.53 -0.54
C PRO A 97 -14.19 0.70 -1.07
N ALA A 98 -15.49 0.79 -0.78
CA ALA A 98 -16.31 1.92 -1.20
C ALA A 98 -15.69 3.26 -0.77
N GLY A 99 -15.66 4.23 -1.66
CA GLY A 99 -15.07 5.55 -1.43
C GLY A 99 -13.58 5.66 -1.77
N LEU A 100 -12.85 4.55 -1.97
CA LEU A 100 -11.44 4.60 -2.36
C LEU A 100 -11.29 5.03 -3.84
N ILE A 101 -12.15 4.55 -4.71
CA ILE A 101 -12.22 4.89 -6.14
C ILE A 101 -13.61 5.45 -6.44
N ASP A 102 -13.66 6.55 -7.18
CA ASP A 102 -14.90 7.20 -7.59
C ASP A 102 -15.49 6.57 -8.85
N GLU A 103 -14.63 6.14 -9.80
CA GLU A 103 -15.08 5.49 -11.04
C GLU A 103 -14.02 4.53 -11.60
N LEU A 104 -14.47 3.39 -12.14
CA LEU A 104 -13.64 2.50 -12.93
C LEU A 104 -13.77 2.88 -14.41
N VAL A 105 -12.63 3.17 -15.05
CA VAL A 105 -12.55 3.57 -16.45
C VAL A 105 -12.06 2.39 -17.29
N ALA A 106 -12.95 1.78 -18.04
CA ALA A 106 -12.60 0.79 -19.05
C ALA A 106 -12.17 1.51 -20.35
N GLY A 107 -11.09 1.05 -20.99
CA GLY A 107 -10.55 1.67 -22.20
C GLY A 107 -9.46 2.70 -21.93
N ASP A 108 -9.49 3.83 -22.65
CA ASP A 108 -8.49 4.88 -22.48
C ASP A 108 -8.70 5.62 -21.14
N LEU A 109 -7.77 5.40 -20.23
CA LEU A 109 -7.85 5.99 -18.89
C LEU A 109 -7.74 7.52 -18.91
N LEU A 110 -6.94 8.10 -19.81
CA LEU A 110 -6.76 9.55 -19.89
C LEU A 110 -8.05 10.20 -20.38
N GLU A 111 -8.62 9.68 -21.46
CA GLU A 111 -9.91 10.18 -22.00
C GLU A 111 -11.01 10.04 -20.94
N GLY A 112 -11.11 8.90 -20.27
CA GLY A 112 -12.10 8.69 -19.20
C GLY A 112 -11.89 9.61 -18.00
N ALA A 113 -10.66 9.86 -17.58
CA ALA A 113 -10.37 10.81 -16.50
C ALA A 113 -10.70 12.25 -16.87
N LEU A 114 -10.42 12.65 -18.11
CA LEU A 114 -10.81 13.98 -18.62
C LEU A 114 -12.33 14.13 -18.70
N ALA A 115 -13.03 13.10 -19.17
CA ALA A 115 -14.49 13.08 -19.19
C ALA A 115 -15.07 13.14 -17.78
N PHE A 116 -14.52 12.40 -16.83
CA PHE A 116 -14.90 12.48 -15.42
C PHE A 116 -14.70 13.90 -14.85
N ALA A 117 -13.54 14.51 -15.09
CA ALA A 117 -13.24 15.84 -14.63
C ALA A 117 -14.21 16.90 -15.22
N ALA A 118 -14.52 16.78 -16.52
CA ALA A 118 -15.49 17.65 -17.17
C ALA A 118 -16.89 17.50 -16.56
N ARG A 119 -17.36 16.27 -16.30
CA ARG A 119 -18.63 16.02 -15.60
C ARG A 119 -18.62 16.60 -14.19
N ALA A 120 -17.54 16.41 -13.43
CA ALA A 120 -17.43 16.95 -12.08
C ALA A 120 -17.57 18.49 -12.05
N VAL A 121 -17.02 19.19 -13.04
CA VAL A 121 -17.19 20.64 -13.20
C VAL A 121 -18.61 21.00 -13.59
N THR A 122 -19.18 20.35 -14.63
CA THR A 122 -20.52 20.64 -15.16
C THR A 122 -21.62 20.39 -14.13
N GLU A 123 -21.47 19.30 -13.35
CA GLU A 123 -22.41 18.92 -12.29
C GLU A 123 -22.20 19.72 -11.00
N GLY A 124 -21.16 20.56 -10.92
CA GLY A 124 -20.85 21.33 -9.72
C GLY A 124 -20.49 20.45 -8.52
N ARG A 125 -19.81 19.31 -8.75
CA ARG A 125 -19.42 18.41 -7.67
C ARG A 125 -18.54 19.12 -6.66
N THR A 126 -18.86 18.97 -5.38
CA THR A 126 -18.02 19.48 -4.29
C THR A 126 -16.62 18.86 -4.33
N LEU A 127 -15.59 19.69 -4.26
CA LEU A 127 -14.22 19.25 -4.17
C LEU A 127 -13.99 18.56 -2.82
N ARG A 128 -13.90 17.23 -2.84
CA ARG A 128 -13.75 16.44 -1.65
C ARG A 128 -12.32 16.53 -1.14
N ARG A 129 -12.13 17.16 0.01
CA ARG A 129 -10.86 17.21 0.72
C ARG A 129 -10.92 16.25 1.90
N LEU A 130 -10.14 15.19 1.86
CA LEU A 130 -10.19 14.15 2.89
C LEU A 130 -9.77 14.66 4.28
N ARG A 131 -9.02 15.76 4.34
CA ARG A 131 -8.69 16.42 5.61
C ARG A 131 -9.91 16.98 6.37
N ASP A 132 -10.96 17.32 5.63
CA ASP A 132 -12.19 17.92 6.18
C ASP A 132 -13.24 16.86 6.54
N GLU A 133 -13.00 15.60 6.16
CA GLU A 133 -13.88 14.47 6.44
C GLU A 133 -13.62 13.89 7.84
N THR A 134 -14.65 13.23 8.39
CA THR A 134 -14.53 12.48 9.63
C THR A 134 -14.28 10.99 9.36
N VAL A 135 -13.62 10.32 10.30
CA VAL A 135 -13.41 8.86 10.21
C VAL A 135 -14.68 8.13 10.61
N THR A 136 -15.18 7.26 9.73
CA THR A 136 -16.28 6.37 10.08
C THR A 136 -15.74 5.18 10.89
N VAL A 137 -16.36 4.92 12.04
CA VAL A 137 -16.07 3.80 12.93
C VAL A 137 -17.36 3.02 13.15
N GLU A 138 -17.32 1.70 12.97
CA GLU A 138 -18.44 0.85 13.32
C GLU A 138 -18.50 0.65 14.85
N GLY A 139 -19.58 1.06 15.48
CA GLY A 139 -19.76 1.01 16.94
C GLY A 139 -18.99 2.09 17.69
N GLU A 140 -18.64 1.81 18.93
CA GLU A 140 -17.93 2.74 19.80
C GLU A 140 -16.45 2.83 19.46
N ALA A 141 -15.95 4.05 19.22
CA ALA A 141 -14.56 4.30 18.82
C ALA A 141 -13.54 3.74 19.83
N ALA A 142 -13.79 3.89 21.13
CA ALA A 142 -12.92 3.36 22.18
C ALA A 142 -12.83 1.83 22.15
N ALA A 143 -13.96 1.14 21.90
CA ALA A 143 -14.01 -0.30 21.78
C ALA A 143 -13.25 -0.80 20.54
N PHE A 144 -13.44 -0.13 19.39
CA PHE A 144 -12.68 -0.42 18.16
C PHE A 144 -11.17 -0.28 18.39
N ILE A 145 -10.72 0.82 18.98
CA ILE A 145 -9.29 1.08 19.25
C ILE A 145 -8.71 0.02 20.20
N ALA A 146 -9.42 -0.34 21.26
CA ALA A 146 -8.97 -1.36 22.20
C ALA A 146 -8.83 -2.74 21.52
N ALA A 147 -9.82 -3.14 20.72
CA ALA A 147 -9.80 -4.37 19.96
C ALA A 147 -8.68 -4.40 18.92
N ALA A 148 -8.47 -3.29 18.20
CA ALA A 148 -7.39 -3.13 17.23
C ALA A 148 -6.01 -3.27 17.88
N LYS A 149 -5.77 -2.62 19.02
CA LYS A 149 -4.53 -2.73 19.80
C LYS A 149 -4.27 -4.17 20.23
N ALA A 150 -5.28 -4.85 20.79
CA ALA A 150 -5.16 -6.24 21.25
C ALA A 150 -4.85 -7.21 20.10
N ARG A 151 -5.56 -7.08 18.97
CA ARG A 151 -5.36 -7.89 17.77
C ARG A 151 -3.95 -7.71 17.21
N VAL A 152 -3.57 -6.47 16.96
CA VAL A 152 -2.29 -6.15 16.30
C VAL A 152 -1.11 -6.49 17.21
N ALA A 153 -1.21 -6.29 18.53
CA ALA A 153 -0.17 -6.72 19.47
C ALA A 153 0.12 -8.23 19.37
N LYS A 154 -0.93 -9.05 19.18
CA LYS A 154 -0.79 -10.50 19.02
C LYS A 154 -0.22 -10.89 17.64
N GLU A 155 -0.62 -10.18 16.59
CA GLU A 155 -0.28 -10.51 15.19
C GLU A 155 1.08 -9.93 14.75
N SER A 156 1.54 -8.86 15.37
CA SER A 156 2.75 -8.11 14.98
C SER A 156 4.06 -8.89 15.18
N ARG A 157 4.06 -9.99 15.94
CA ARG A 157 5.25 -10.82 16.20
C ARG A 157 6.47 -10.01 16.68
N GLY A 158 6.22 -8.91 17.42
CA GLY A 158 7.27 -8.02 17.92
C GLY A 158 7.73 -6.93 16.94
N PHE A 159 7.24 -6.89 15.71
CA PHE A 159 7.55 -5.78 14.80
C PHE A 159 6.87 -4.49 15.27
N PRO A 160 7.60 -3.36 15.33
CA PRO A 160 7.09 -2.11 15.91
C PRO A 160 6.14 -1.33 14.99
N ALA A 161 6.18 -1.54 13.68
CA ALA A 161 5.38 -0.76 12.72
C ALA A 161 3.86 -0.98 12.85
N PRO A 162 3.33 -2.23 12.96
CA PRO A 162 1.89 -2.44 13.05
C PRO A 162 1.22 -1.75 14.26
N PRO A 163 1.77 -1.84 15.51
CA PRO A 163 1.22 -1.08 16.64
C PRO A 163 1.23 0.43 16.40
N LYS A 164 2.27 0.97 15.77
CA LYS A 164 2.35 2.41 15.45
C LYS A 164 1.32 2.84 14.40
N ILE A 165 0.96 1.96 13.47
CA ILE A 165 -0.15 2.19 12.54
C ILE A 165 -1.47 2.29 13.31
N VAL A 166 -1.73 1.42 14.29
CA VAL A 166 -2.92 1.51 15.14
C VAL A 166 -2.98 2.84 15.89
N GLU A 167 -1.86 3.29 16.47
CA GLU A 167 -1.76 4.59 17.14
C GLU A 167 -2.06 5.76 16.18
N CYS A 168 -1.66 5.67 14.91
CA CYS A 168 -1.98 6.69 13.90
C CYS A 168 -3.47 6.67 13.49
N VAL A 169 -4.09 5.49 13.41
CA VAL A 169 -5.53 5.37 13.15
C VAL A 169 -6.33 5.90 14.34
N GLU A 170 -5.90 5.61 15.57
CA GLU A 170 -6.47 6.22 16.79
C GLU A 170 -6.40 7.75 16.72
N ALA A 171 -5.25 8.31 16.35
CA ALA A 171 -5.10 9.74 16.15
C ALA A 171 -6.03 10.29 15.05
N ALA A 172 -6.23 9.54 13.95
CA ALA A 172 -7.17 9.93 12.90
C ALA A 172 -8.62 9.99 13.37
N ILE A 173 -9.00 9.14 14.33
CA ILE A 173 -10.35 9.09 14.92
C ILE A 173 -10.55 10.19 15.95
N THR A 174 -9.52 10.47 16.77
CA THR A 174 -9.68 11.26 18.01
C THR A 174 -9.15 12.68 17.94
N LEU A 175 -8.29 12.98 16.96
CA LEU A 175 -7.63 14.29 16.85
C LEU A 175 -8.03 15.02 15.57
N PRO A 176 -7.91 16.37 15.56
CA PRO A 176 -7.96 17.15 14.33
C PRO A 176 -6.90 16.66 13.34
N PHE A 177 -7.18 16.80 12.04
CA PHE A 177 -6.33 16.26 10.96
C PHE A 177 -4.86 16.67 11.08
N ASP A 178 -4.56 17.93 11.34
CA ASP A 178 -3.18 18.42 11.41
C ASP A 178 -2.43 17.86 12.63
N GLU A 179 -3.12 17.64 13.76
CA GLU A 179 -2.55 16.96 14.93
C GLU A 179 -2.32 15.47 14.64
N GLY A 180 -3.23 14.83 13.90
CA GLY A 180 -3.04 13.47 13.41
C GLY A 180 -1.81 13.34 12.49
N LEU A 181 -1.59 14.32 11.60
CA LEU A 181 -0.38 14.36 10.75
C LEU A 181 0.93 14.52 11.56
N LYS A 182 0.90 15.30 12.64
CA LYS A 182 2.05 15.42 13.56
C LYS A 182 2.33 14.07 14.25
N ALA A 183 1.27 13.44 14.76
CA ALA A 183 1.36 12.12 15.38
C ALA A 183 1.88 11.04 14.42
N GLU A 184 1.44 11.06 13.14
CA GLU A 184 1.97 10.20 12.08
C GLU A 184 3.47 10.44 11.88
N ARG A 185 3.87 11.73 11.78
CA ARG A 185 5.27 12.12 11.54
C ARG A 185 6.20 11.62 12.63
N GLU A 186 5.85 11.85 13.89
CA GLU A 186 6.65 11.42 15.04
C GLU A 186 6.88 9.90 15.04
N ARG A 187 5.82 9.13 14.75
CA ARG A 187 5.89 7.67 14.71
C ARG A 187 6.68 7.17 13.50
N PHE A 188 6.52 7.82 12.36
CA PHE A 188 7.32 7.52 11.16
C PHE A 188 8.82 7.74 11.42
N GLU A 189 9.21 8.86 12.05
CA GLU A 189 10.60 9.17 12.36
C GLU A 189 11.24 8.17 13.33
N GLN A 190 10.46 7.69 14.32
CA GLN A 190 10.90 6.62 15.21
C GLN A 190 11.14 5.31 14.46
N LEU A 191 10.23 4.95 13.56
CA LEU A 191 10.32 3.70 12.80
C LEU A 191 11.45 3.70 11.77
N VAL A 192 11.60 4.78 11.01
CA VAL A 192 12.57 4.83 9.90
C VAL A 192 14.02 4.65 10.36
N VAL A 193 14.32 4.97 11.61
CA VAL A 193 15.65 4.80 12.20
C VAL A 193 15.80 3.51 12.99
N SER A 194 14.73 2.75 13.19
CA SER A 194 14.72 1.49 13.95
C SER A 194 15.57 0.41 13.28
N THR A 195 16.04 -0.54 14.07
CA THR A 195 16.82 -1.69 13.60
C THR A 195 15.98 -2.56 12.69
N GLU A 196 14.70 -2.79 13.05
CA GLU A 196 13.77 -3.60 12.31
C GLU A 196 13.52 -3.02 10.91
N SER A 197 13.26 -1.72 10.81
CA SER A 197 13.08 -1.06 9.52
C SER A 197 14.35 -1.09 8.67
N LYS A 198 15.52 -0.87 9.26
CA LYS A 198 16.79 -0.98 8.52
C LYS A 198 17.00 -2.39 7.98
N ALA A 199 16.73 -3.41 8.78
CA ALA A 199 16.86 -4.81 8.38
C ALA A 199 15.85 -5.17 7.27
N MET A 200 14.57 -4.80 7.42
CA MET A 200 13.54 -5.09 6.42
C MET A 200 13.81 -4.39 5.08
N ARG A 201 14.23 -3.13 5.11
CA ARG A 201 14.64 -2.41 3.89
C ARG A 201 15.88 -3.02 3.27
N HIS A 202 16.85 -3.46 4.07
CA HIS A 202 18.03 -4.15 3.56
C HIS A 202 17.63 -5.45 2.85
N ALA A 203 16.80 -6.29 3.47
CA ALA A 203 16.30 -7.51 2.87
C ALA A 203 15.56 -7.24 1.55
N PHE A 204 14.66 -6.25 1.54
CA PHE A 204 13.92 -5.86 0.34
C PHE A 204 14.82 -5.46 -0.84
N PHE A 205 15.86 -4.68 -0.59
CA PHE A 205 16.81 -4.31 -1.65
C PHE A 205 17.75 -5.45 -2.04
N ALA A 206 18.14 -6.31 -1.07
CA ALA A 206 18.97 -7.47 -1.32
C ALA A 206 18.25 -8.49 -2.22
N GLU A 207 16.97 -8.78 -1.97
CA GLU A 207 16.16 -9.65 -2.83
C GLU A 207 16.05 -9.11 -4.26
N ARG A 208 15.84 -7.80 -4.41
CA ARG A 208 15.81 -7.15 -5.74
C ARG A 208 17.16 -7.17 -6.43
N ALA A 209 18.25 -6.98 -5.68
CA ALA A 209 19.60 -7.07 -6.23
C ALA A 209 19.93 -8.50 -6.65
N ALA A 210 19.57 -9.50 -5.83
CA ALA A 210 19.79 -10.90 -6.13
C ALA A 210 19.04 -11.40 -7.38
N SER A 211 17.91 -10.77 -7.71
CA SER A 211 17.15 -11.11 -8.93
C SER A 211 17.81 -10.60 -10.23
N LYS A 212 18.82 -9.72 -10.12
CA LYS A 212 19.58 -9.20 -11.26
C LYS A 212 20.91 -9.94 -11.36
N ILE A 213 21.09 -10.68 -12.45
CA ILE A 213 22.36 -11.37 -12.74
C ILE A 213 23.16 -10.44 -13.64
N VAL A 214 24.29 -9.92 -13.13
CA VAL A 214 25.10 -8.87 -13.79
C VAL A 214 25.54 -9.27 -15.20
N ASP A 215 25.87 -10.55 -15.39
CA ASP A 215 26.41 -11.09 -16.66
C ASP A 215 25.32 -11.61 -17.61
N VAL A 216 24.03 -11.44 -17.27
CA VAL A 216 22.90 -11.86 -18.11
C VAL A 216 22.13 -10.63 -18.56
N PRO A 217 22.19 -10.26 -19.84
CA PRO A 217 21.46 -9.13 -20.39
C PRO A 217 19.93 -9.26 -20.22
N ASP A 218 19.26 -8.14 -20.06
CA ASP A 218 17.79 -8.11 -20.07
C ASP A 218 17.27 -8.69 -21.40
N GLY A 219 16.29 -9.60 -21.31
CA GLY A 219 15.73 -10.27 -22.49
C GLY A 219 16.47 -11.51 -22.95
N THR A 220 17.49 -11.99 -22.21
CA THR A 220 18.14 -13.28 -22.49
C THR A 220 17.07 -14.39 -22.49
N PRO A 221 16.98 -15.20 -23.59
CA PRO A 221 15.99 -16.26 -23.69
C PRO A 221 16.16 -17.29 -22.57
N THR A 222 15.08 -17.60 -21.87
CA THR A 222 15.07 -18.67 -20.89
C THR A 222 14.89 -20.04 -21.56
N ARG A 223 15.42 -21.08 -20.94
CA ARG A 223 15.18 -22.46 -21.42
C ARG A 223 13.72 -22.84 -21.08
N ASP A 224 13.09 -23.51 -22.02
CA ASP A 224 11.79 -24.13 -21.80
C ASP A 224 11.96 -25.45 -21.01
N VAL A 225 11.89 -25.35 -19.69
CA VAL A 225 12.05 -26.49 -18.78
C VAL A 225 10.76 -27.32 -18.79
N LYS A 226 10.82 -28.57 -19.24
CA LYS A 226 9.67 -29.48 -19.32
C LYS A 226 9.59 -30.48 -18.17
N ARG A 227 10.72 -30.85 -17.61
CA ARG A 227 10.84 -31.86 -16.53
C ARG A 227 11.93 -31.47 -15.56
N VAL A 228 11.77 -31.84 -14.30
CA VAL A 228 12.75 -31.60 -13.24
C VAL A 228 13.13 -32.94 -12.61
N ALA A 229 14.44 -33.17 -12.43
CA ALA A 229 14.94 -34.29 -11.63
C ALA A 229 15.64 -33.75 -10.39
N ILE A 230 15.37 -34.37 -9.25
CA ILE A 230 15.99 -34.04 -7.96
C ILE A 230 16.71 -35.27 -7.46
N ILE A 231 17.98 -35.13 -7.17
CA ILE A 231 18.83 -36.19 -6.62
C ILE A 231 18.94 -35.98 -5.12
N GLY A 232 18.50 -36.98 -4.35
CA GLY A 232 18.38 -36.97 -2.92
C GLY A 232 16.94 -36.69 -2.46
N ALA A 233 16.32 -37.66 -1.78
CA ALA A 233 14.94 -37.57 -1.28
C ALA A 233 14.84 -37.15 0.20
N GLY A 234 15.92 -36.62 0.77
CA GLY A 234 15.92 -36.09 2.13
C GLY A 234 15.02 -34.87 2.29
N THR A 235 15.03 -34.26 3.48
CA THR A 235 14.15 -33.12 3.86
C THR A 235 14.17 -31.99 2.82
N MET A 236 15.35 -31.62 2.34
CA MET A 236 15.48 -30.57 1.30
C MET A 236 14.97 -31.05 -0.06
N GLY A 237 15.36 -32.23 -0.52
CA GLY A 237 14.95 -32.75 -1.81
C GLY A 237 13.43 -32.95 -1.92
N GLY A 238 12.79 -33.46 -0.85
CA GLY A 238 11.34 -33.57 -0.77
C GLY A 238 10.65 -32.21 -0.88
N GLY A 239 11.14 -31.19 -0.15
CA GLY A 239 10.60 -29.83 -0.21
C GLY A 239 10.74 -29.17 -1.59
N ILE A 240 11.91 -29.36 -2.24
CA ILE A 240 12.17 -28.85 -3.60
C ILE A 240 11.25 -29.56 -4.62
N ALA A 241 11.08 -30.90 -4.49
CA ALA A 241 10.17 -31.67 -5.34
C ALA A 241 8.73 -31.16 -5.26
N MET A 242 8.24 -30.91 -4.04
CA MET A 242 6.90 -30.34 -3.84
C MET A 242 6.77 -28.95 -4.47
N ALA A 243 7.76 -28.09 -4.35
CA ALA A 243 7.72 -26.77 -4.96
C ALA A 243 7.57 -26.82 -6.49
N PHE A 244 8.34 -27.67 -7.16
CA PHE A 244 8.21 -27.86 -8.61
C PHE A 244 6.92 -28.55 -9.02
N ALA A 245 6.46 -29.56 -8.26
CA ALA A 245 5.18 -30.21 -8.52
C ALA A 245 4.01 -29.24 -8.39
N ASN A 246 4.00 -28.38 -7.37
CA ASN A 246 2.99 -27.33 -7.19
C ASN A 246 3.03 -26.28 -8.30
N ALA A 247 4.20 -26.06 -8.92
CA ALA A 247 4.34 -25.21 -10.10
C ALA A 247 3.94 -25.90 -11.42
N GLY A 248 3.46 -27.15 -11.36
CA GLY A 248 2.96 -27.91 -12.52
C GLY A 248 4.01 -28.65 -13.31
N PHE A 249 5.25 -28.76 -12.81
CA PHE A 249 6.29 -29.53 -13.49
C PHE A 249 6.22 -31.03 -13.12
N PRO A 250 6.39 -31.94 -14.13
CA PRO A 250 6.70 -33.33 -13.85
C PRO A 250 8.03 -33.45 -13.11
N VAL A 251 8.02 -34.07 -11.93
CA VAL A 251 9.21 -34.19 -11.08
C VAL A 251 9.60 -35.66 -10.95
N THR A 252 10.88 -35.97 -11.16
CA THR A 252 11.49 -37.25 -10.84
C THR A 252 12.37 -37.06 -9.62
N LEU A 253 12.11 -37.83 -8.56
CA LEU A 253 12.91 -37.87 -7.34
C LEU A 253 13.75 -39.12 -7.34
N VAL A 254 15.05 -39.00 -7.20
CA VAL A 254 16.01 -40.11 -7.17
C VAL A 254 16.70 -40.09 -5.81
N GLU A 255 16.64 -41.23 -5.13
CA GLU A 255 17.40 -41.49 -3.90
C GLU A 255 18.57 -42.43 -4.20
N THR A 256 19.71 -42.21 -3.56
CA THR A 256 20.94 -43.01 -3.75
C THR A 256 21.19 -43.89 -2.55
#